data_7c879095a6c03ca898dffd9720b18f54
#
_entry.id   7c879095a6c03ca898dffd9720b18f54
#
_cell.length_a   1.000
_cell.length_b   1.000
_cell.length_c   1.000
_cell.angle_alpha   90.00
_cell.angle_beta   90.00
_cell.angle_gamma   90.00
#
_symmetry.space_group_name_H-M   'P 1'
#
loop_
_entity.id
_entity.type
_entity.pdbx_description
1 polymer ?
#
loop_
_entity_poly.entity_id
_entity_poly.type
_entity_poly.pdbx_seq_one_letter_code
_entity_poly.pdbx_strand_id
1 'polypeptide(L)'
;MDYAKRLSWLEDQSLLKAFQLAETEDMISFSAGFPSSETYPLDAVKESMARVIENQGEAALSYCSTSGYSKLRQILIKRMADKFGLDYALDEIIITSGSQQGLDMSGMLFVNEGDV
;
A
#
# COMPACT_ATOMS: atom_id res chain seq x y z
N MET A 1 -0.74 -3.56 32.67
CA MET A 1 -0.64 -2.52 31.61
C MET A 1 -1.99 -2.55 30.90
N ASP A 2 -2.74 -1.47 30.92
CA ASP A 2 -4.06 -1.46 30.31
C ASP A 2 -3.92 -1.04 28.85
N TYR A 3 -4.39 -1.90 27.96
CA TYR A 3 -4.41 -1.61 26.52
C TYR A 3 -5.57 -0.68 26.15
N ALA A 4 -5.47 -0.01 25.02
CA ALA A 4 -6.56 0.82 24.52
C ALA A 4 -7.82 -0.02 24.24
N LYS A 5 -9.01 0.52 24.54
CA LYS A 5 -10.30 -0.16 24.36
C LYS A 5 -10.52 -0.72 22.95
N ARG A 6 -9.97 -0.05 21.93
CA ARG A 6 -10.04 -0.52 20.53
C ARG A 6 -9.38 -1.88 20.28
N LEU A 7 -8.52 -2.37 21.20
CA LEU A 7 -7.90 -3.69 21.07
C LEU A 7 -8.83 -4.84 21.49
N SER A 8 -9.97 -4.56 22.13
CA SER A 8 -10.97 -5.60 22.45
C SER A 8 -11.55 -6.28 21.18
N TRP A 9 -11.44 -5.62 20.02
CA TRP A 9 -11.88 -6.18 18.74
C TRP A 9 -10.94 -7.25 18.17
N LEU A 10 -9.71 -7.36 18.70
CA LEU A 10 -8.74 -8.38 18.30
C LEU A 10 -9.03 -9.77 18.89
N GLU A 11 -10.08 -9.93 19.66
CA GLU A 11 -10.47 -11.24 20.21
C GLU A 11 -10.95 -12.21 19.13
N ASP A 12 -11.50 -11.71 18.02
CA ASP A 12 -11.86 -12.54 16.86
C ASP A 12 -10.68 -12.72 15.90
N GLN A 13 -9.90 -13.78 16.12
CA GLN A 13 -8.77 -14.16 15.30
C GLN A 13 -9.15 -15.08 14.13
N SER A 14 -10.42 -15.21 13.78
CA SER A 14 -10.90 -16.14 12.73
C SER A 14 -10.23 -15.90 11.39
N LEU A 15 -10.05 -14.63 11.00
CA LEU A 15 -9.38 -14.25 9.77
C LEU A 15 -7.88 -14.61 9.78
N LEU A 16 -7.19 -14.38 10.91
CA LEU A 16 -5.78 -14.75 11.06
C LEU A 16 -5.58 -16.27 10.98
N LYS A 17 -6.48 -17.04 11.57
CA LYS A 17 -6.46 -18.51 11.47
C LYS A 17 -6.68 -18.98 10.04
N ALA A 18 -7.57 -18.34 9.29
CA ALA A 18 -7.78 -18.65 7.89
C ALA A 18 -6.53 -18.39 7.04
N PHE A 19 -5.80 -17.29 7.28
CA PHE A 19 -4.53 -17.01 6.61
C PHE A 19 -3.44 -18.02 6.99
N GLN A 20 -3.32 -18.39 8.26
CA GLN A 20 -2.36 -19.40 8.71
C GLN A 20 -2.62 -20.79 8.07
N LEU A 21 -3.88 -21.18 7.91
CA LEU A 21 -4.24 -22.40 7.20
C LEU A 21 -3.87 -22.34 5.71
N ALA A 22 -3.95 -21.15 5.09
CA ALA A 22 -3.60 -20.96 3.68
C ALA A 22 -2.07 -21.07 3.41
N GLU A 23 -1.23 -21.01 4.42
CA GLU A 23 0.23 -21.14 4.31
C GLU A 23 0.72 -22.60 4.36
N THR A 24 -0.17 -23.60 4.50
CA THR A 24 0.22 -25.01 4.52
C THR A 24 0.53 -25.50 3.10
N GLU A 25 1.63 -26.26 2.94
CA GLU A 25 2.21 -26.65 1.64
C GLU A 25 1.25 -27.44 0.71
N ASP A 26 0.26 -28.13 1.27
CA ASP A 26 -0.67 -28.99 0.51
C ASP A 26 -2.01 -28.29 0.19
N MET A 27 -2.14 -26.99 0.42
CA MET A 27 -3.41 -26.28 0.27
C MET A 27 -3.40 -25.30 -0.90
N ILE A 28 -4.38 -25.43 -1.80
CA ILE A 28 -4.66 -24.39 -2.81
C ILE A 28 -5.60 -23.37 -2.18
N SER A 29 -5.07 -22.20 -1.83
CA SER A 29 -5.84 -21.13 -1.20
C SER A 29 -6.42 -20.17 -2.24
N PHE A 30 -7.72 -19.91 -2.16
CA PHE A 30 -8.39 -18.81 -2.88
C PHE A 30 -8.67 -17.61 -1.97
N SER A 31 -8.13 -17.61 -0.74
CA SER A 31 -8.31 -16.51 0.20
C SER A 31 -7.44 -15.32 -0.18
N ALA A 32 -7.90 -14.11 0.21
CA ALA A 32 -7.19 -12.84 0.13
C ALA A 32 -6.72 -12.37 -1.27
N GLY A 33 -6.91 -13.17 -2.33
CA GLY A 33 -6.57 -12.76 -3.70
C GLY A 33 -5.08 -12.51 -3.94
N PHE A 34 -4.20 -13.24 -3.25
CA PHE A 34 -2.75 -13.14 -3.48
C PHE A 34 -2.39 -13.52 -4.91
N PRO A 35 -1.58 -12.69 -5.60
CA PRO A 35 -1.09 -13.06 -6.92
C PRO A 35 -0.12 -14.25 -6.82
N SER A 36 -0.07 -15.07 -7.88
CA SER A 36 0.91 -16.17 -7.95
C SER A 36 2.34 -15.60 -7.92
N SER A 37 3.21 -16.23 -7.11
CA SER A 37 4.62 -15.87 -7.01
C SER A 37 5.37 -15.93 -8.35
N GLU A 38 4.92 -16.80 -9.26
CA GLU A 38 5.48 -16.92 -10.62
C GLU A 38 5.27 -15.65 -11.47
N THR A 39 4.29 -14.82 -11.11
CA THR A 39 4.00 -13.57 -11.83
C THR A 39 4.83 -12.39 -11.35
N TYR A 40 5.64 -12.55 -10.31
CA TYR A 40 6.46 -11.45 -9.80
C TYR A 40 7.61 -11.10 -10.75
N PRO A 41 7.71 -9.86 -11.20
CA PRO A 41 8.74 -9.44 -12.16
C PRO A 41 10.08 -9.18 -11.46
N LEU A 42 10.66 -10.21 -10.84
CA LEU A 42 11.83 -10.09 -9.95
C LEU A 42 13.05 -9.47 -10.66
N ASP A 43 13.32 -9.85 -11.91
CA ASP A 43 14.45 -9.31 -12.64
C ASP A 43 14.27 -7.81 -12.99
N ALA A 44 13.06 -7.42 -13.39
CA ALA A 44 12.75 -6.02 -13.65
C ALA A 44 12.82 -5.16 -12.37
N VAL A 45 12.41 -5.70 -11.25
CA VAL A 45 12.54 -5.02 -9.93
C VAL A 45 14.01 -4.86 -9.57
N LYS A 46 14.82 -5.94 -9.65
CA LYS A 46 16.26 -5.94 -9.37
C LYS A 46 17.01 -4.91 -10.23
N GLU A 47 16.76 -4.92 -11.53
CA GLU A 47 17.37 -3.96 -12.46
C GLU A 47 16.97 -2.52 -12.15
N SER A 48 15.69 -2.28 -11.84
CA SER A 48 15.18 -0.95 -11.49
C SER A 48 15.81 -0.43 -10.19
N MET A 49 15.94 -1.29 -9.18
CA MET A 49 16.62 -0.94 -7.93
C MET A 49 18.08 -0.59 -8.16
N ALA A 50 18.82 -1.38 -8.94
CA ALA A 50 20.21 -1.09 -9.26
C ALA A 50 20.35 0.29 -9.93
N ARG A 51 19.54 0.58 -10.96
CA ARG A 51 19.54 1.89 -11.62
C ARG A 51 19.22 3.06 -10.71
N VAL A 52 18.29 2.88 -9.77
CA VAL A 52 17.94 3.94 -8.81
C VAL A 52 19.11 4.21 -7.87
N ILE A 53 19.74 3.19 -7.32
CA ILE A 53 20.88 3.34 -6.43
C ILE A 53 22.07 4.00 -7.14
N GLU A 54 22.37 3.56 -8.37
CA GLU A 54 23.47 4.13 -9.16
C GLU A 54 23.28 5.62 -9.50
N ASN A 55 22.05 6.01 -9.85
CA ASN A 55 21.79 7.36 -10.37
C ASN A 55 21.25 8.35 -9.33
N GLN A 56 20.60 7.88 -8.27
CA GLN A 56 19.87 8.70 -7.31
C GLN A 56 19.93 8.12 -5.88
N GLY A 57 20.98 7.37 -5.54
CA GLY A 57 21.08 6.63 -4.28
C GLY A 57 20.85 7.48 -3.03
N GLU A 58 21.49 8.64 -2.96
CA GLU A 58 21.30 9.56 -1.83
C GLU A 58 19.84 10.02 -1.69
N ALA A 59 19.23 10.44 -2.80
CA ALA A 59 17.83 10.90 -2.80
C ALA A 59 16.85 9.76 -2.50
N ALA A 60 17.13 8.56 -2.98
CA ALA A 60 16.29 7.38 -2.77
C ALA A 60 16.31 6.88 -1.33
N LEU A 61 17.42 7.10 -0.61
CA LEU A 61 17.59 6.70 0.80
C LEU A 61 17.29 7.83 1.79
N SER A 62 17.01 9.03 1.31
CA SER A 62 16.68 10.19 2.13
C SER A 62 15.19 10.33 2.39
N TYR A 63 14.84 11.20 3.34
CA TYR A 63 13.46 11.61 3.55
C TYR A 63 12.92 12.36 2.31
N CYS A 64 11.66 12.14 2.00
CA CYS A 64 10.94 12.91 0.98
C CYS A 64 9.76 13.68 1.61
N SER A 65 9.02 14.42 0.78
CA SER A 65 7.78 15.08 1.20
C SER A 65 6.79 14.08 1.80
N THR A 66 6.02 14.52 2.81
CA THR A 66 4.94 13.73 3.42
C THR A 66 3.87 13.30 2.42
N SER A 67 3.69 14.06 1.33
CA SER A 67 2.80 13.66 0.22
C SER A 67 3.42 12.60 -0.71
N GLY A 68 4.68 12.25 -0.51
CA GLY A 68 5.42 11.30 -1.35
C GLY A 68 6.27 11.96 -2.45
N TYR A 69 7.05 11.12 -3.13
CA TYR A 69 8.02 11.57 -4.14
C TYR A 69 7.34 12.27 -5.32
N SER A 70 7.70 13.53 -5.57
CA SER A 70 6.99 14.39 -6.52
C SER A 70 6.99 13.86 -7.96
N LYS A 71 8.10 13.28 -8.42
CA LYS A 71 8.17 12.68 -9.77
C LYS A 71 7.22 11.49 -9.91
N LEU A 72 7.07 10.66 -8.87
CA LEU A 72 6.10 9.56 -8.91
C LEU A 72 4.67 10.11 -8.98
N ARG A 73 4.34 11.12 -8.20
CA ARG A 73 3.02 11.76 -8.26
C ARG A 73 2.72 12.34 -9.64
N GLN A 74 3.68 13.02 -10.28
CA GLN A 74 3.53 13.53 -11.65
C GLN A 74 3.29 12.42 -12.68
N ILE A 75 4.02 11.29 -12.58
CA ILE A 75 3.81 10.12 -13.45
C ILE A 75 2.41 9.55 -13.27
N LEU A 76 1.94 9.45 -12.02
CA LEU A 76 0.60 8.94 -11.73
C LEU A 76 -0.49 9.88 -12.23
N ILE A 77 -0.35 11.20 -12.06
CA ILE A 77 -1.26 12.21 -12.62
C ILE A 77 -1.37 12.03 -14.14
N LYS A 78 -0.21 12.00 -14.82
CA LYS A 78 -0.19 11.77 -16.27
C LYS A 78 -0.88 10.47 -16.66
N ARG A 79 -0.62 9.38 -15.95
CA ARG A 79 -1.27 8.08 -16.19
C ARG A 79 -2.79 8.15 -16.00
N MET A 80 -3.27 8.88 -14.98
CA MET A 80 -4.70 9.06 -14.72
C MET A 80 -5.36 9.86 -15.84
N ALA A 81 -4.72 10.93 -16.31
CA ALA A 81 -5.18 11.72 -17.44
C ALA A 81 -5.22 10.89 -18.73
N ASP A 82 -4.11 10.23 -19.08
CA ASP A 82 -3.99 9.46 -20.32
C ASP A 82 -4.95 8.26 -20.39
N LYS A 83 -5.17 7.58 -19.26
CA LYS A 83 -5.92 6.31 -19.24
C LYS A 83 -7.39 6.47 -18.91
N PHE A 84 -7.73 7.43 -18.07
CA PHE A 84 -9.08 7.59 -17.52
C PHE A 84 -9.70 8.96 -17.79
N GLY A 85 -8.97 9.89 -18.41
CA GLY A 85 -9.43 11.26 -18.63
C GLY A 85 -9.61 12.07 -17.35
N LEU A 86 -8.91 11.68 -16.28
CA LEU A 86 -8.96 12.34 -14.98
C LEU A 86 -7.75 13.27 -14.83
N ASP A 87 -8.01 14.55 -14.63
CA ASP A 87 -7.00 15.58 -14.46
C ASP A 87 -6.91 15.97 -12.98
N TYR A 88 -5.70 15.84 -12.40
CA TYR A 88 -5.42 16.13 -11.00
C TYR A 88 -4.29 17.13 -10.88
N ALA A 89 -4.39 18.04 -9.93
CA ALA A 89 -3.27 18.86 -9.50
C ALA A 89 -2.31 18.06 -8.62
N LEU A 90 -1.07 18.54 -8.47
CA LEU A 90 -0.05 17.82 -7.71
C LEU A 90 -0.37 17.68 -6.21
N ASP A 91 -1.12 18.61 -5.64
CA ASP A 91 -1.57 18.64 -4.25
C ASP A 91 -2.81 17.75 -3.98
N GLU A 92 -3.45 17.25 -5.03
CA GLU A 92 -4.60 16.34 -4.90
C GLU A 92 -4.21 14.86 -4.86
N ILE A 93 -2.91 14.54 -4.90
CA ILE A 93 -2.43 13.16 -4.89
C ILE A 93 -1.38 12.94 -3.79
N ILE A 94 -1.54 11.86 -3.05
CA ILE A 94 -0.62 11.43 -2.00
C ILE A 94 -0.20 9.97 -2.24
N ILE A 95 1.05 9.65 -1.92
CA ILE A 95 1.56 8.28 -1.94
C ILE A 95 1.47 7.69 -0.54
N THR A 96 0.86 6.53 -0.43
CA THR A 96 0.73 5.79 0.83
C THR A 96 1.49 4.47 0.77
N SER A 97 1.83 3.91 1.92
CA SER A 97 2.42 2.56 2.06
C SER A 97 1.33 1.49 1.96
N GLY A 98 0.80 1.33 0.75
CA GLY A 98 -0.31 0.44 0.45
C GLY A 98 -1.69 1.06 0.74
N SER A 99 -2.73 0.35 0.28
CA SER A 99 -4.13 0.79 0.39
C SER A 99 -4.63 0.85 1.84
N GLN A 100 -4.10 0.01 2.72
CA GLN A 100 -4.52 -0.01 4.13
C GLN A 100 -4.25 1.33 4.83
N GLN A 101 -3.10 1.95 4.58
CA GLN A 101 -2.82 3.29 5.10
C GLN A 101 -3.79 4.34 4.52
N GLY A 102 -4.10 4.23 3.23
CA GLY A 102 -5.08 5.13 2.60
C GLY A 102 -6.47 5.00 3.22
N LEU A 103 -6.93 3.78 3.48
CA LEU A 103 -8.21 3.52 4.14
C LEU A 103 -8.25 4.04 5.57
N ASP A 104 -7.19 3.82 6.35
CA ASP A 104 -7.07 4.30 7.73
C ASP A 104 -7.10 5.84 7.78
N MET A 105 -6.33 6.50 6.90
CA MET A 105 -6.36 7.96 6.78
C MET A 105 -7.75 8.49 6.37
N SER A 106 -8.43 7.80 5.47
CA SER A 106 -9.79 8.19 5.05
C SER A 106 -10.77 8.05 6.23
N GLY A 107 -10.67 6.97 6.99
CA GLY A 107 -11.46 6.80 8.20
C GLY A 107 -11.23 7.94 9.20
N MET A 108 -9.97 8.30 9.45
CA MET A 108 -9.63 9.41 10.36
C MET A 108 -10.14 10.78 9.87
N LEU A 109 -10.23 10.98 8.54
CA LEU A 109 -10.66 12.26 7.97
C LEU A 109 -12.17 12.43 7.93
N PHE A 110 -12.93 11.36 7.70
CA PHE A 110 -14.34 11.46 7.35
C PHE A 110 -15.29 10.82 8.35
N VAL A 111 -14.79 10.03 9.32
CA VAL A 111 -15.63 9.27 10.25
C VAL A 111 -15.46 9.79 11.68
N ASN A 112 -16.59 10.11 12.33
CA ASN A 112 -16.66 10.53 13.72
C ASN A 112 -17.19 9.39 14.59
N GLU A 113 -17.07 9.53 15.90
CA GLU A 113 -17.70 8.61 16.86
C GLU A 113 -19.22 8.60 16.69
N GLY A 114 -19.79 7.43 16.40
CA GLY A 114 -21.24 7.26 16.18
C GLY A 114 -21.68 7.27 14.72
N ASP A 115 -20.81 7.53 13.78
CA ASP A 115 -21.10 7.39 12.34
C ASP A 115 -21.25 5.90 11.96
N VAL A 116 -22.14 5.61 10.98
CA VAL A 116 -22.48 4.25 10.51
C VAL A 116 -22.22 4.15 9.02
#